data_86fdafd5c45d9c124c501d6632861d4e
#
_entry.id   86fdafd5c45d9c124c501d6632861d4e
#
_cell.length_a   1.000
_cell.length_b   1.000
_cell.length_c   1.000
_cell.angle_alpha   90.00
_cell.angle_beta   90.00
_cell.angle_gamma   90.00
#
_symmetry.space_group_name_H-M   'P 1'
#
loop_
_entity.id
_entity.type
_entity.pdbx_description
1 polymer ?
#
loop_
_entity_poly.entity_id
_entity_poly.type
_entity_poly.pdbx_seq_one_letter_code
_entity_poly.pdbx_strand_id
1 'polypeptide(L)'
;MLKEKLQDYHIILASGSPRRQQFFKDLNIEFEIRLKPVEENFPKHLKAAEITDFLAELKADAFEGELNTGDILITSDTIVWHEGSALGKPADAAQALEMIKSLCGKTHEVITSVSFRTPDKKKTVNSTTRVSFSELSNEEIQYYINEYRPFDKAGAYGIQEWIGLIGIDHIEGSYFNVVGLPTNLVYKTLLEFTD
;
A
#
# COMPACT_ATOMS: atom_id res chain seq x y z
N MET A 1 4.18 25.80 -0.64
CA MET A 1 3.54 24.48 -0.94
C MET A 1 4.53 23.37 -0.61
N LEU A 2 4.14 22.10 -0.49
CA LEU A 2 5.06 20.99 -0.14
C LEU A 2 6.29 20.94 -1.08
N LYS A 3 6.08 21.09 -2.40
CA LYS A 3 7.20 21.12 -3.37
C LYS A 3 8.30 22.13 -3.02
N GLU A 4 7.94 23.30 -2.54
CA GLU A 4 8.90 24.35 -2.15
C GLU A 4 9.67 23.95 -0.88
N LYS A 5 8.97 23.34 0.09
CA LYS A 5 9.57 22.87 1.34
C LYS A 5 10.52 21.68 1.13
N LEU A 6 10.30 20.89 0.09
CA LEU A 6 11.13 19.73 -0.24
C LEU A 6 12.37 20.07 -1.08
N GLN A 7 12.62 21.32 -1.45
CA GLN A 7 13.76 21.70 -2.32
C GLN A 7 15.13 21.33 -1.76
N ASP A 8 15.26 21.35 -0.43
CA ASP A 8 16.49 21.02 0.28
C ASP A 8 16.55 19.54 0.72
N TYR A 9 15.56 18.74 0.33
CA TYR A 9 15.46 17.33 0.70
C TYR A 9 15.54 16.42 -0.53
N HIS A 10 16.18 15.29 -0.35
CA HIS A 10 16.25 14.22 -1.32
C HIS A 10 15.30 13.09 -0.92
N ILE A 11 14.22 12.91 -1.67
CA ILE A 11 13.20 11.91 -1.39
C ILE A 11 13.60 10.58 -2.02
N ILE A 12 13.69 9.54 -1.21
CA ILE A 12 13.99 8.17 -1.62
C ILE A 12 12.74 7.33 -1.43
N LEU A 13 12.11 6.90 -2.55
CA LEU A 13 10.98 5.99 -2.51
C LEU A 13 11.47 4.55 -2.67
N ALA A 14 11.46 3.78 -1.57
CA ALA A 14 11.84 2.38 -1.59
C ALA A 14 10.62 1.49 -1.91
N SER A 15 10.08 1.68 -3.11
CA SER A 15 8.92 0.91 -3.58
C SER A 15 9.00 0.63 -5.08
N GLY A 16 8.90 -0.67 -5.44
CA GLY A 16 8.75 -1.11 -6.82
C GLY A 16 7.33 -0.98 -7.39
N SER A 17 6.35 -0.53 -6.58
CA SER A 17 4.97 -0.39 -7.03
C SER A 17 4.79 0.77 -8.01
N PRO A 18 4.39 0.52 -9.28
CA PRO A 18 4.15 1.58 -10.25
C PRO A 18 3.06 2.56 -9.80
N ARG A 19 2.05 2.06 -9.05
CA ARG A 19 0.96 2.88 -8.51
C ARG A 19 1.48 3.90 -7.49
N ARG A 20 2.34 3.49 -6.55
CA ARG A 20 2.95 4.39 -5.56
C ARG A 20 3.84 5.43 -6.23
N GLN A 21 4.66 5.01 -7.21
CA GLN A 21 5.50 5.93 -7.97
C GLN A 21 4.66 6.98 -8.73
N GLN A 22 3.51 6.56 -9.29
CA GLN A 22 2.61 7.47 -9.98
C GLN A 22 2.04 8.52 -9.02
N PHE A 23 1.65 8.15 -7.80
CA PHE A 23 1.16 9.10 -6.80
C PHE A 23 2.19 10.16 -6.40
N PHE A 24 3.47 9.80 -6.32
CA PHE A 24 4.52 10.80 -6.07
C PHE A 24 4.66 11.77 -7.23
N LYS A 25 4.57 11.30 -8.48
CA LYS A 25 4.53 12.16 -9.68
C LYS A 25 3.31 13.09 -9.67
N ASP A 26 2.13 12.55 -9.38
CA ASP A 26 0.87 13.31 -9.34
C ASP A 26 0.89 14.39 -8.24
N LEU A 27 1.60 14.14 -7.14
CA LEU A 27 1.83 15.10 -6.07
C LEU A 27 2.94 16.12 -6.40
N ASN A 28 3.57 16.02 -7.59
CA ASN A 28 4.70 16.82 -8.02
C ASN A 28 5.89 16.75 -7.03
N ILE A 29 6.14 15.57 -6.46
CA ILE A 29 7.29 15.27 -5.60
C ILE A 29 8.34 14.61 -6.48
N GLU A 30 9.53 15.18 -6.54
CA GLU A 30 10.70 14.55 -7.16
C GLU A 30 11.25 13.48 -6.22
N PHE A 31 11.60 12.31 -6.73
CA PHE A 31 12.09 11.20 -5.93
C PHE A 31 13.04 10.29 -6.71
N GLU A 32 13.95 9.66 -5.97
CA GLU A 32 14.76 8.55 -6.44
C GLU A 32 14.08 7.23 -6.07
N ILE A 33 14.12 6.24 -6.97
CA ILE A 33 13.69 4.86 -6.65
C ILE A 33 14.93 4.11 -6.18
N ARG A 34 14.90 3.61 -4.93
CA ARG A 34 15.95 2.78 -4.38
C ARG A 34 15.35 1.54 -3.75
N LEU A 35 15.66 0.36 -4.28
CA LEU A 35 15.07 -0.90 -3.85
C LEU A 35 16.09 -1.76 -3.13
N LYS A 36 15.66 -2.43 -2.06
CA LYS A 36 16.39 -3.51 -1.41
C LYS A 36 15.49 -4.72 -1.24
N PRO A 37 16.00 -5.93 -1.50
CA PRO A 37 15.26 -7.14 -1.22
C PRO A 37 15.11 -7.32 0.29
N VAL A 38 13.88 -7.55 0.74
CA VAL A 38 13.54 -7.81 2.14
C VAL A 38 12.58 -9.00 2.17
N GLU A 39 12.83 -9.97 3.04
CA GLU A 39 11.88 -11.05 3.30
C GLU A 39 10.71 -10.50 4.11
N GLU A 40 9.52 -10.44 3.51
CA GLU A 40 8.31 -9.88 4.11
C GLU A 40 7.64 -10.86 5.10
N ASN A 41 8.44 -11.42 6.03
CA ASN A 41 7.96 -12.27 7.10
C ASN A 41 7.62 -11.44 8.33
N PHE A 42 6.48 -11.70 8.96
CA PHE A 42 6.07 -11.01 10.18
C PHE A 42 5.66 -11.99 11.29
N PRO A 43 5.78 -11.61 12.56
CA PRO A 43 5.38 -12.42 13.70
C PRO A 43 3.88 -12.76 13.68
N LYS A 44 3.54 -14.02 13.92
CA LYS A 44 2.14 -14.52 13.82
C LYS A 44 1.15 -13.88 14.79
N HIS A 45 1.63 -13.20 15.83
CA HIS A 45 0.76 -12.54 16.80
C HIS A 45 0.30 -11.15 16.35
N LEU A 46 0.96 -10.55 15.33
CA LEU A 46 0.58 -9.24 14.79
C LEU A 46 -0.74 -9.33 14.03
N LYS A 47 -1.52 -8.25 14.10
CA LYS A 47 -2.85 -8.16 13.48
C LYS A 47 -3.04 -6.81 12.79
N ALA A 48 -3.82 -6.82 11.72
CA ALA A 48 -4.27 -5.62 11.05
C ALA A 48 -3.12 -4.62 10.79
N ALA A 49 -3.20 -3.38 11.30
CA ALA A 49 -2.20 -2.35 11.10
C ALA A 49 -0.82 -2.70 11.68
N GLU A 50 -0.74 -3.52 12.73
CA GLU A 50 0.54 -3.95 13.29
C GLU A 50 1.40 -4.70 12.26
N ILE A 51 0.76 -5.44 11.35
CA ILE A 51 1.47 -6.16 10.26
C ILE A 51 2.06 -5.17 9.29
N THR A 52 1.28 -4.22 8.79
CA THR A 52 1.75 -3.25 7.79
C THR A 52 2.74 -2.26 8.37
N ASP A 53 2.58 -1.85 9.63
CA ASP A 53 3.55 -1.01 10.35
C ASP A 53 4.89 -1.73 10.43
N PHE A 54 4.88 -2.99 10.90
CA PHE A 54 6.08 -3.82 11.00
C PHE A 54 6.77 -3.99 9.64
N LEU A 55 6.02 -4.33 8.58
CA LEU A 55 6.59 -4.56 7.25
C LEU A 55 7.11 -3.26 6.61
N ALA A 56 6.45 -2.13 6.82
CA ALA A 56 6.95 -0.84 6.36
C ALA A 56 8.24 -0.46 7.08
N GLU A 57 8.33 -0.65 8.39
CA GLU A 57 9.54 -0.40 9.17
C GLU A 57 10.67 -1.37 8.79
N LEU A 58 10.40 -2.66 8.64
CA LEU A 58 11.36 -3.66 8.21
C LEU A 58 12.01 -3.29 6.87
N LYS A 59 11.22 -2.78 5.92
CA LYS A 59 11.72 -2.28 4.63
C LYS A 59 12.60 -1.04 4.81
N ALA A 60 12.29 -0.16 5.76
CA ALA A 60 13.10 1.02 6.05
C ALA A 60 14.41 0.66 6.78
N ASP A 61 14.38 -0.31 7.67
CA ASP A 61 15.55 -0.79 8.42
C ASP A 61 16.64 -1.36 7.49
N ALA A 62 16.26 -1.90 6.34
CA ALA A 62 17.22 -2.34 5.34
C ALA A 62 18.18 -1.23 4.84
N PHE A 63 17.84 0.04 5.06
CA PHE A 63 18.65 1.21 4.67
C PHE A 63 19.39 1.87 5.85
N GLU A 64 19.43 1.19 7.01
CA GLU A 64 20.11 1.73 8.19
C GLU A 64 21.58 2.05 7.90
N GLY A 65 22.01 3.25 8.29
CA GLY A 65 23.37 3.73 8.06
C GLY A 65 23.69 4.23 6.64
N GLU A 66 22.71 4.23 5.71
CA GLU A 66 22.92 4.64 4.31
C GLU A 66 22.30 5.99 3.96
N LEU A 67 21.56 6.59 4.86
CA LEU A 67 20.92 7.89 4.65
C LEU A 67 21.87 9.02 5.02
N ASN A 68 21.93 10.03 4.16
CA ASN A 68 22.67 11.26 4.40
C ASN A 68 21.77 12.36 4.97
N THR A 69 22.37 13.43 5.46
CA THR A 69 21.63 14.64 5.85
C THR A 69 20.83 15.16 4.65
N GLY A 70 19.54 15.42 4.86
CA GLY A 70 18.62 15.83 3.79
C GLY A 70 17.87 14.68 3.10
N ASP A 71 18.29 13.42 3.31
CA ASP A 71 17.53 12.28 2.78
C ASP A 71 16.25 12.02 3.60
N ILE A 72 15.14 11.80 2.90
CA ILE A 72 13.90 11.26 3.47
C ILE A 72 13.55 9.96 2.74
N LEU A 73 13.80 8.84 3.40
CA LEU A 73 13.41 7.52 2.90
C LEU A 73 11.94 7.27 3.20
N ILE A 74 11.21 6.75 2.21
CA ILE A 74 9.80 6.37 2.33
C ILE A 74 9.64 4.92 1.88
N THR A 75 9.11 4.11 2.80
CA THR A 75 8.73 2.72 2.56
C THR A 75 7.25 2.55 2.84
N SER A 76 6.62 1.50 2.32
CA SER A 76 5.20 1.27 2.54
C SER A 76 4.84 -0.20 2.36
N ASP A 77 3.84 -0.64 3.12
CA ASP A 77 3.21 -1.94 2.95
C ASP A 77 1.69 -1.84 2.95
N THR A 78 1.03 -2.77 2.25
CA THR A 78 -0.44 -2.82 2.14
C THR A 78 -0.92 -4.25 2.25
N ILE A 79 -1.90 -4.49 3.11
CA ILE A 79 -2.63 -5.75 3.20
C ILE A 79 -4.13 -5.52 3.01
N VAL A 80 -4.82 -6.58 2.60
CA VAL A 80 -6.26 -6.72 2.77
C VAL A 80 -6.49 -7.54 4.04
N TRP A 81 -7.19 -6.96 5.01
CA TRP A 81 -7.54 -7.64 6.26
C TRP A 81 -8.99 -8.10 6.20
N HIS A 82 -9.20 -9.40 6.23
CA HIS A 82 -10.51 -10.02 6.07
C HIS A 82 -10.68 -11.18 7.04
N GLU A 83 -11.78 -11.19 7.80
CA GLU A 83 -12.16 -12.26 8.74
C GLU A 83 -11.01 -12.67 9.69
N GLY A 84 -10.25 -11.68 10.19
CA GLY A 84 -9.15 -11.91 11.13
C GLY A 84 -7.85 -12.41 10.50
N SER A 85 -7.72 -12.33 9.18
CA SER A 85 -6.54 -12.79 8.43
C SER A 85 -6.06 -11.75 7.41
N ALA A 86 -4.76 -11.68 7.20
CA ALA A 86 -4.17 -10.87 6.13
C ALA A 86 -4.18 -11.64 4.82
N LEU A 87 -4.83 -11.09 3.80
CA LEU A 87 -4.73 -11.57 2.43
C LEU A 87 -3.59 -10.82 1.73
N GLY A 88 -2.52 -11.53 1.42
CA GLY A 88 -1.39 -11.02 0.65
C GLY A 88 -1.66 -11.12 -0.86
N LYS A 89 -0.57 -11.17 -1.63
CA LYS A 89 -0.64 -11.40 -3.08
C LYS A 89 -0.92 -12.88 -3.36
N PRO A 90 -1.81 -13.21 -4.31
CA PRO A 90 -2.06 -14.60 -4.69
C PRO A 90 -0.85 -15.19 -5.43
N ALA A 91 -0.56 -16.45 -5.17
CA ALA A 91 0.51 -17.17 -5.85
C ALA A 91 0.13 -17.55 -7.30
N ASP A 92 -1.16 -17.78 -7.55
CA ASP A 92 -1.69 -18.24 -8.83
C ASP A 92 -3.17 -17.83 -9.03
N ALA A 93 -3.74 -18.21 -10.17
CA ALA A 93 -5.12 -17.90 -10.52
C ALA A 93 -6.15 -18.60 -9.61
N ALA A 94 -5.86 -19.79 -9.13
CA ALA A 94 -6.75 -20.51 -8.23
C ALA A 94 -6.84 -19.80 -6.88
N GLN A 95 -5.73 -19.39 -6.32
CA GLN A 95 -5.69 -18.62 -5.09
C GLN A 95 -6.33 -17.23 -5.27
N ALA A 96 -6.12 -16.56 -6.41
CA ALA A 96 -6.78 -15.30 -6.72
C ALA A 96 -8.31 -15.44 -6.74
N LEU A 97 -8.82 -16.51 -7.36
CA LEU A 97 -10.25 -16.83 -7.41
C LEU A 97 -10.83 -17.00 -6.00
N GLU A 98 -10.18 -17.79 -5.16
CA GLU A 98 -10.64 -18.03 -3.78
C GLU A 98 -10.58 -16.75 -2.93
N MET A 99 -9.53 -15.93 -3.09
CA MET A 99 -9.44 -14.63 -2.41
C MET A 99 -10.60 -13.71 -2.79
N ILE A 100 -10.85 -13.49 -4.08
CA ILE A 100 -11.92 -12.60 -4.53
C ILE A 100 -13.29 -13.14 -4.09
N LYS A 101 -13.55 -14.45 -4.22
CA LYS A 101 -14.78 -15.08 -3.72
C LYS A 101 -15.00 -14.84 -2.23
N SER A 102 -13.94 -14.90 -1.42
CA SER A 102 -14.07 -14.68 0.01
C SER A 102 -14.48 -13.24 0.36
N LEU A 103 -14.22 -12.28 -0.53
CA LEU A 103 -14.56 -10.86 -0.37
C LEU A 103 -15.97 -10.54 -0.87
N CYS A 104 -16.52 -11.31 -1.83
CA CYS A 104 -17.83 -11.06 -2.45
C CYS A 104 -18.95 -11.03 -1.40
N GLY A 105 -19.86 -10.05 -1.50
CA GLY A 105 -20.97 -9.83 -0.58
C GLY A 105 -20.55 -9.40 0.83
N LYS A 106 -19.27 -9.09 1.06
CA LYS A 106 -18.71 -8.78 2.39
C LYS A 106 -17.96 -7.47 2.41
N THR A 107 -17.71 -7.01 3.64
CA THR A 107 -16.84 -5.87 3.92
C THR A 107 -15.49 -6.36 4.45
N HIS A 108 -14.42 -5.79 3.93
CA HIS A 108 -13.05 -6.01 4.40
C HIS A 108 -12.34 -4.68 4.61
N GLU A 109 -11.15 -4.72 5.19
CA GLU A 109 -10.32 -3.54 5.40
C GLU A 109 -9.08 -3.60 4.50
N VAL A 110 -8.74 -2.48 3.89
CA VAL A 110 -7.45 -2.27 3.23
C VAL A 110 -6.63 -1.35 4.13
N ILE A 111 -5.50 -1.86 4.57
CA ILE A 111 -4.62 -1.18 5.53
C ILE A 111 -3.28 -0.93 4.86
N THR A 112 -2.87 0.33 4.82
CA THR A 112 -1.56 0.72 4.31
C THR A 112 -0.80 1.50 5.36
N SER A 113 0.42 1.06 5.65
CA SER A 113 1.39 1.79 6.47
C SER A 113 2.47 2.41 5.61
N VAL A 114 2.93 3.57 6.03
CA VAL A 114 4.04 4.29 5.41
C VAL A 114 5.04 4.67 6.49
N SER A 115 6.29 4.25 6.34
CA SER A 115 7.39 4.63 7.22
C SER A 115 8.24 5.69 6.54
N PHE A 116 8.52 6.75 7.28
CA PHE A 116 9.40 7.86 6.91
C PHE A 116 10.64 7.82 7.79
N ARG A 117 11.81 7.94 7.19
CA ARG A 117 13.07 7.88 7.91
C ARG A 117 14.08 8.88 7.36
N THR A 118 14.71 9.61 8.28
CA THR A 118 15.95 10.38 8.06
C THR A 118 17.05 9.76 8.91
N PRO A 119 18.30 10.23 8.87
CA PRO A 119 19.34 9.78 9.81
C PRO A 119 18.93 9.88 11.29
N ASP A 120 18.16 10.92 11.65
CA ASP A 120 17.87 11.27 13.05
C ASP A 120 16.41 11.08 13.47
N LYS A 121 15.49 10.91 12.52
CA LYS A 121 14.03 10.86 12.79
C LYS A 121 13.39 9.69 12.07
N LYS A 122 12.48 9.03 12.77
CA LYS A 122 11.60 8.01 12.17
C LYS A 122 10.16 8.25 12.56
N LYS A 123 9.23 7.99 11.63
CA LYS A 123 7.79 8.03 11.88
C LYS A 123 7.10 7.04 10.97
N THR A 124 6.26 6.20 11.54
CA THR A 124 5.36 5.31 10.80
C THR A 124 3.93 5.76 11.03
N VAL A 125 3.15 5.83 9.96
CA VAL A 125 1.74 6.19 9.97
C VAL A 125 0.95 5.18 9.15
N ASN A 126 -0.30 4.92 9.52
CA ASN A 126 -1.16 4.00 8.80
C ASN A 126 -2.54 4.59 8.51
N SER A 127 -3.19 4.00 7.54
CA SER A 127 -4.57 4.34 7.15
C SER A 127 -5.34 3.06 6.88
N THR A 128 -6.55 2.97 7.43
CA THR A 128 -7.48 1.89 7.19
C THR A 128 -8.66 2.40 6.39
N THR A 129 -9.06 1.66 5.36
CA THR A 129 -10.24 1.93 4.53
C THR A 129 -11.08 0.68 4.46
N ARG A 130 -12.37 0.80 4.77
CA ARG A 130 -13.34 -0.30 4.64
C ARG A 130 -13.91 -0.31 3.23
N VAL A 131 -13.94 -1.48 2.62
CA VAL A 131 -14.45 -1.70 1.27
C VAL A 131 -15.51 -2.77 1.30
N SER A 132 -16.70 -2.48 0.80
CA SER A 132 -17.79 -3.45 0.68
C SER A 132 -17.90 -3.91 -0.76
N PHE A 133 -17.78 -5.22 -0.95
CA PHE A 133 -17.94 -5.88 -2.26
C PHE A 133 -19.38 -6.31 -2.48
N SER A 134 -19.86 -6.14 -3.72
CA SER A 134 -21.05 -6.78 -4.24
C SER A 134 -20.84 -8.29 -4.40
N GLU A 135 -21.94 -9.03 -4.57
CA GLU A 135 -21.85 -10.39 -5.08
C GLU A 135 -21.40 -10.37 -6.55
N LEU A 136 -20.42 -11.20 -6.86
CA LEU A 136 -19.93 -11.42 -8.22
C LEU A 136 -20.06 -12.87 -8.62
N SER A 137 -20.41 -13.13 -9.88
CA SER A 137 -20.44 -14.48 -10.43
C SER A 137 -19.02 -15.03 -10.64
N ASN A 138 -18.91 -16.37 -10.69
CA ASN A 138 -17.63 -17.01 -11.00
C ASN A 138 -17.09 -16.60 -12.39
N GLU A 139 -17.96 -16.32 -13.34
CA GLU A 139 -17.59 -15.90 -14.70
C GLU A 139 -16.98 -14.50 -14.70
N GLU A 140 -17.53 -13.56 -13.94
CA GLU A 140 -16.99 -12.21 -13.77
C GLU A 140 -15.63 -12.22 -13.08
N ILE A 141 -15.48 -12.99 -12.01
CA ILE A 141 -14.21 -13.14 -11.30
C ILE A 141 -13.15 -13.78 -12.21
N GLN A 142 -13.51 -14.83 -12.94
CA GLN A 142 -12.59 -15.51 -13.85
C GLN A 142 -12.17 -14.60 -15.01
N TYR A 143 -13.10 -13.83 -15.57
CA TYR A 143 -12.82 -12.82 -16.59
C TYR A 143 -11.78 -11.81 -16.06
N TYR A 144 -12.02 -11.27 -14.86
CA TYR A 144 -11.10 -10.31 -14.27
C TYR A 144 -9.68 -10.89 -14.06
N ILE A 145 -9.58 -12.10 -13.51
CA ILE A 145 -8.29 -12.76 -13.27
C ILE A 145 -7.52 -12.96 -14.59
N ASN A 146 -8.21 -13.42 -15.63
CA ASN A 146 -7.59 -13.70 -16.93
C ASN A 146 -7.09 -12.44 -17.62
N GLU A 147 -7.90 -11.38 -17.64
CA GLU A 147 -7.59 -10.14 -18.36
C GLU A 147 -6.63 -9.23 -17.58
N TYR A 148 -6.81 -9.12 -16.25
CA TYR A 148 -6.08 -8.14 -15.44
C TYR A 148 -4.91 -8.72 -14.64
N ARG A 149 -4.84 -10.06 -14.50
CA ARG A 149 -3.72 -10.78 -13.87
C ARG A 149 -3.29 -10.17 -12.53
N PRO A 150 -4.18 -10.13 -11.51
CA PRO A 150 -3.99 -9.34 -10.30
C PRO A 150 -3.00 -9.96 -9.28
N PHE A 151 -1.95 -10.63 -9.76
CA PHE A 151 -0.99 -11.37 -8.93
C PHE A 151 -0.01 -10.47 -8.16
N ASP A 152 0.02 -9.19 -8.47
CA ASP A 152 0.84 -8.17 -7.79
C ASP A 152 0.08 -7.42 -6.67
N LYS A 153 -1.19 -7.80 -6.42
CA LYS A 153 -2.10 -7.06 -5.55
C LYS A 153 -2.52 -7.87 -4.31
N ALA A 154 -2.48 -7.24 -3.14
CA ALA A 154 -3.08 -7.82 -1.93
C ALA A 154 -4.59 -8.05 -2.12
N GLY A 155 -5.09 -9.22 -1.68
CA GLY A 155 -6.48 -9.60 -1.86
C GLY A 155 -6.88 -9.89 -3.31
N ALA A 156 -5.90 -9.95 -4.23
CA ALA A 156 -6.10 -10.29 -5.64
C ALA A 156 -7.00 -9.32 -6.43
N TYR A 157 -7.12 -8.04 -6.03
CA TYR A 157 -7.90 -7.07 -6.79
C TYR A 157 -7.28 -5.67 -6.81
N GLY A 158 -7.61 -4.89 -7.83
CA GLY A 158 -7.30 -3.46 -7.93
C GLY A 158 -8.59 -2.65 -8.06
N ILE A 159 -8.87 -1.80 -7.07
CA ILE A 159 -10.10 -1.00 -7.05
C ILE A 159 -10.22 -0.05 -8.25
N GLN A 160 -9.09 0.35 -8.85
CA GLN A 160 -9.04 1.21 -10.04
C GLN A 160 -9.24 0.45 -11.36
N GLU A 161 -9.38 -0.89 -11.32
CA GLU A 161 -9.54 -1.77 -12.46
C GLU A 161 -11.02 -2.12 -12.67
N TRP A 162 -11.30 -2.91 -13.69
CA TRP A 162 -12.67 -3.28 -14.08
C TRP A 162 -13.50 -3.85 -12.91
N ILE A 163 -12.88 -4.70 -12.07
CA ILE A 163 -13.57 -5.26 -10.90
C ILE A 163 -14.06 -4.19 -9.92
N GLY A 164 -13.32 -3.08 -9.81
CA GLY A 164 -13.74 -1.95 -8.98
C GLY A 164 -14.96 -1.22 -9.55
N LEU A 165 -15.17 -1.25 -10.88
CA LEU A 165 -16.32 -0.62 -11.52
C LEU A 165 -17.63 -1.38 -11.28
N ILE A 166 -17.55 -2.70 -11.14
CA ILE A 166 -18.73 -3.57 -11.05
C ILE A 166 -18.96 -4.16 -9.65
N GLY A 167 -17.90 -4.26 -8.85
CA GLY A 167 -17.90 -5.05 -7.62
C GLY A 167 -17.77 -4.23 -6.33
N ILE A 168 -17.72 -2.90 -6.36
CA ILE A 168 -17.60 -2.07 -5.16
C ILE A 168 -18.89 -1.33 -4.88
N ASP A 169 -19.56 -1.69 -3.78
CA ASP A 169 -20.77 -1.02 -3.33
C ASP A 169 -20.49 0.22 -2.48
N HIS A 170 -19.47 0.15 -1.60
CA HIS A 170 -19.18 1.22 -0.67
C HIS A 170 -17.73 1.27 -0.26
N ILE A 171 -17.23 2.50 -0.03
CA ILE A 171 -15.90 2.78 0.50
C ILE A 171 -16.06 3.75 1.67
N GLU A 172 -15.54 3.36 2.84
CA GLU A 172 -15.44 4.20 4.01
C GLU A 172 -13.96 4.47 4.31
N GLY A 173 -13.48 5.67 3.98
CA GLY A 173 -12.07 6.06 4.11
C GLY A 173 -11.48 6.64 2.82
N SER A 174 -10.22 6.33 2.53
CA SER A 174 -9.48 6.88 1.40
C SER A 174 -9.42 5.90 0.23
N TYR A 175 -9.94 6.29 -0.92
CA TYR A 175 -9.77 5.55 -2.18
C TYR A 175 -8.29 5.33 -2.51
N PHE A 176 -7.44 6.34 -2.35
CA PHE A 176 -6.01 6.24 -2.64
C PHE A 176 -5.28 5.26 -1.71
N ASN A 177 -5.76 5.13 -0.45
CA ASN A 177 -5.27 4.09 0.45
C ASN A 177 -5.55 2.69 -0.12
N VAL A 178 -6.74 2.45 -0.67
CA VAL A 178 -7.09 1.16 -1.29
C VAL A 178 -6.24 0.88 -2.53
N VAL A 179 -5.91 1.88 -3.33
CA VAL A 179 -4.99 1.75 -4.48
C VAL A 179 -3.56 1.41 -4.02
N GLY A 180 -3.20 1.73 -2.75
CA GLY A 180 -1.95 1.30 -2.13
C GLY A 180 -1.06 2.39 -1.53
N LEU A 181 -1.57 3.64 -1.41
CA LEU A 181 -0.87 4.72 -0.71
C LEU A 181 -1.87 5.77 -0.18
N PRO A 182 -1.91 6.06 1.13
CA PRO A 182 -2.75 7.10 1.71
C PRO A 182 -2.14 8.49 1.44
N THR A 183 -2.31 9.01 0.22
CA THR A 183 -1.62 10.20 -0.30
C THR A 183 -1.78 11.45 0.55
N ASN A 184 -2.98 11.68 1.12
CA ASN A 184 -3.23 12.81 2.02
C ASN A 184 -2.38 12.69 3.30
N LEU A 185 -2.28 11.50 3.87
CA LEU A 185 -1.48 11.23 5.07
C LEU A 185 0.02 11.38 4.75
N VAL A 186 0.47 10.88 3.60
CA VAL A 186 1.84 11.06 3.11
C VAL A 186 2.18 12.54 2.96
N TYR A 187 1.32 13.32 2.32
CA TYR A 187 1.50 14.75 2.14
C TYR A 187 1.64 15.48 3.49
N LYS A 188 0.75 15.22 4.44
CA LYS A 188 0.79 15.84 5.78
C LYS A 188 2.05 15.44 6.56
N THR A 189 2.42 14.15 6.50
CA THR A 189 3.61 13.68 7.21
C THR A 189 4.90 14.28 6.62
N LEU A 190 4.98 14.42 5.30
CA LEU A 190 6.12 15.09 4.67
C LEU A 190 6.25 16.56 5.10
N LEU A 191 5.14 17.29 5.27
CA LEU A 191 5.17 18.64 5.82
C LEU A 191 5.80 18.67 7.23
N GLU A 192 5.49 17.70 8.09
CA GLU A 192 6.06 17.61 9.44
C GLU A 192 7.57 17.26 9.46
N PHE A 193 8.10 16.72 8.38
CA PHE A 193 9.52 16.43 8.21
C PHE A 193 10.30 17.62 7.68
N THR A 194 9.61 18.62 7.14
CA THR A 194 10.21 19.84 6.56
C THR A 194 10.05 21.08 7.46
N ASP A 195 9.35 20.97 8.58
CA ASP A 195 9.23 21.98 9.63
C ASP A 195 10.30 21.76 10.71
#